data_fd8adc7a23958dd0fc94f6b99fb9f942
#
_entry.id   fd8adc7a23958dd0fc94f6b99fb9f942
#
_cell.length_a   1.000
_cell.length_b   1.000
_cell.length_c   1.000
_cell.angle_alpha   90.00
_cell.angle_beta   90.00
_cell.angle_gamma   90.00
#
_symmetry.space_group_name_H-M   'P 1'
#
loop_
_entity.id
_entity.type
_entity.pdbx_description
1 polymer ?
#
loop_
_entity_poly.entity_id
_entity_poly.type
_entity_poly.pdbx_seq_one_letter_code
_entity_poly.pdbx_strand_id
1 'polypeptide(L)'
;GGIAGAEMALALAHRLTGGVTLIEAGPDIAASLGRRTRSRLRSALDRARVQVLTGATVASVEADAVVLADGRRIAGQVTIGIAGARPQDWLARDLPADGAGFVRVLPTLQVEGHPTLFAAGDCAAMIHAPRPKAGVFAVRQAPVLARNLVAAYHGRPLLHYDPQRDYLKIISLGGRTALAEWYGLTLHGRWLWRWKDR
;
A
#
# COMPACT_ATOMS: atom_id res chain seq x y z
N GLY A 1 -3.96 7.23 -6.21
CA GLY A 1 -5.30 6.61 -6.35
C GLY A 1 -5.35 5.14 -5.93
N GLY A 2 -4.34 4.61 -5.22
CA GLY A 2 -4.41 3.29 -4.61
C GLY A 2 -5.44 3.20 -3.48
N ILE A 3 -5.55 2.03 -2.82
CA ILE A 3 -6.52 1.78 -1.74
C ILE A 3 -6.41 2.83 -0.63
N ALA A 4 -5.20 3.08 -0.12
CA ALA A 4 -4.97 4.04 0.95
C ALA A 4 -5.32 5.48 0.52
N GLY A 5 -5.05 5.84 -0.74
CA GLY A 5 -5.44 7.14 -1.30
C GLY A 5 -6.95 7.32 -1.36
N ALA A 6 -7.68 6.29 -1.76
CA ALA A 6 -9.14 6.32 -1.79
C ALA A 6 -9.75 6.40 -0.38
N GLU A 7 -9.21 5.66 0.59
CA GLU A 7 -9.61 5.77 2.01
C GLU A 7 -9.40 7.19 2.56
N MET A 8 -8.21 7.76 2.29
CA MET A 8 -7.89 9.12 2.73
C MET A 8 -8.81 10.16 2.08
N ALA A 9 -9.05 10.05 0.78
CA ALA A 9 -9.95 10.95 0.06
C ALA A 9 -11.38 10.91 0.63
N LEU A 10 -11.90 9.71 0.93
CA LEU A 10 -13.22 9.56 1.55
C LEU A 10 -13.27 10.11 2.99
N ALA A 11 -12.19 9.91 3.76
CA ALA A 11 -12.10 10.46 5.12
C ALA A 11 -12.05 11.98 5.11
N LEU A 12 -11.30 12.57 4.19
CA LEU A 12 -11.21 14.03 4.01
C LEU A 12 -12.53 14.62 3.52
N ALA A 13 -13.14 14.02 2.50
CA ALA A 13 -14.43 14.47 1.98
C ALA A 13 -15.56 14.42 3.02
N HIS A 14 -15.45 13.52 4.02
CA HIS A 14 -16.39 13.45 5.13
C HIS A 14 -16.18 14.55 6.20
N ARG A 15 -14.98 15.11 6.29
CA ARG A 15 -14.59 16.07 7.33
C ARG A 15 -14.44 17.50 6.83
N LEU A 16 -14.08 17.68 5.59
CA LEU A 16 -13.82 18.99 4.99
C LEU A 16 -15.03 19.48 4.21
N THR A 17 -15.23 20.78 4.22
CA THR A 17 -16.21 21.47 3.38
C THR A 17 -15.67 21.80 1.99
N GLY A 18 -14.35 21.75 1.82
CA GLY A 18 -13.66 21.94 0.53
C GLY A 18 -13.71 20.70 -0.37
N GLY A 19 -13.46 20.91 -1.67
CA GLY A 19 -13.37 19.83 -2.63
C GLY A 19 -12.16 18.91 -2.39
N VAL A 20 -12.32 17.62 -2.68
CA VAL A 20 -11.23 16.63 -2.62
C VAL A 20 -11.03 16.06 -4.02
N THR A 21 -9.79 16.08 -4.50
CA THR A 21 -9.40 15.48 -5.78
C THR A 21 -8.46 14.30 -5.53
N LEU A 22 -8.79 13.12 -6.06
CA LEU A 22 -7.97 11.92 -6.04
C LEU A 22 -7.32 11.73 -7.41
N ILE A 23 -5.99 11.77 -7.45
CA ILE A 23 -5.22 11.63 -8.70
C ILE A 23 -4.60 10.23 -8.75
N GLU A 24 -4.72 9.55 -9.91
CA GLU A 24 -4.17 8.23 -10.16
C GLU A 24 -3.52 8.20 -11.56
N ALA A 25 -2.26 7.76 -11.60
CA ALA A 25 -1.53 7.62 -12.87
C ALA A 25 -2.05 6.48 -13.74
N GLY A 26 -2.53 5.41 -13.11
CA GLY A 26 -3.09 4.26 -13.79
C GLY A 26 -4.48 4.53 -14.40
N PRO A 27 -4.99 3.58 -15.21
CA PRO A 27 -6.28 3.73 -15.89
C PRO A 27 -7.48 3.65 -14.93
N ASP A 28 -7.29 3.13 -13.72
CA ASP A 28 -8.37 3.01 -12.73
C ASP A 28 -7.82 3.05 -11.30
N ILE A 29 -8.66 3.49 -10.35
CA ILE A 29 -8.33 3.55 -8.93
C ILE A 29 -8.21 2.14 -8.34
N ALA A 30 -7.38 1.99 -7.30
CA ALA A 30 -7.27 0.77 -6.52
C ALA A 30 -7.20 -0.50 -7.39
N ALA A 31 -6.34 -0.52 -8.42
CA ALA A 31 -6.24 -1.55 -9.45
C ALA A 31 -6.02 -2.98 -8.88
N SER A 32 -5.49 -3.09 -7.65
CA SER A 32 -5.29 -4.37 -6.95
C SER A 32 -6.58 -5.00 -6.40
N LEU A 33 -7.71 -4.28 -6.44
CA LEU A 33 -9.02 -4.80 -6.03
C LEU A 33 -9.76 -5.46 -7.20
N GLY A 34 -10.60 -6.44 -6.88
CA GLY A 34 -11.51 -7.05 -7.82
C GLY A 34 -12.50 -6.02 -8.39
N ARG A 35 -12.98 -6.26 -9.61
CA ARG A 35 -13.87 -5.35 -10.35
C ARG A 35 -15.08 -4.91 -9.51
N ARG A 36 -15.71 -5.83 -8.79
CA ARG A 36 -16.92 -5.55 -7.98
C ARG A 36 -16.63 -4.63 -6.80
N THR A 37 -15.53 -4.85 -6.08
CA THR A 37 -15.09 -4.02 -4.96
C THR A 37 -14.72 -2.63 -5.44
N ARG A 38 -13.98 -2.55 -6.55
CA ARG A 38 -13.57 -1.30 -7.18
C ARG A 38 -14.75 -0.45 -7.64
N SER A 39 -15.75 -1.07 -8.28
CA SER A 39 -16.99 -0.38 -8.67
C SER A 39 -17.73 0.21 -7.46
N ARG A 40 -17.83 -0.53 -6.35
CA ARG A 40 -18.43 -0.02 -5.11
C ARG A 40 -17.62 1.11 -4.48
N LEU A 41 -16.28 1.01 -4.53
CA LEU A 41 -15.39 2.06 -4.04
C LEU A 41 -15.56 3.33 -4.88
N ARG A 42 -15.62 3.22 -6.20
CA ARG A 42 -15.88 4.34 -7.11
C ARG A 42 -17.22 5.01 -6.80
N SER A 43 -18.30 4.23 -6.67
CA SER A 43 -19.60 4.76 -6.27
C SER A 43 -19.59 5.45 -4.89
N ALA A 44 -18.73 5.03 -3.96
CA ALA A 44 -18.58 5.71 -2.68
C ALA A 44 -17.87 7.06 -2.83
N LEU A 45 -16.82 7.13 -3.65
CA LEU A 45 -16.13 8.38 -3.99
C LEU A 45 -17.07 9.38 -4.69
N ASP A 46 -17.87 8.91 -5.65
CA ASP A 46 -18.86 9.74 -6.36
C ASP A 46 -19.91 10.31 -5.39
N ARG A 47 -20.48 9.49 -4.50
CA ARG A 47 -21.42 9.95 -3.46
C ARG A 47 -20.80 10.96 -2.50
N ALA A 48 -19.51 10.80 -2.20
CA ALA A 48 -18.75 11.75 -1.36
C ALA A 48 -18.29 13.00 -2.14
N ARG A 49 -18.63 13.10 -3.44
CA ARG A 49 -18.24 14.20 -4.34
C ARG A 49 -16.72 14.36 -4.44
N VAL A 50 -15.98 13.28 -4.35
CA VAL A 50 -14.54 13.26 -4.61
C VAL A 50 -14.33 13.28 -6.13
N GLN A 51 -13.62 14.28 -6.62
CA GLN A 51 -13.18 14.32 -8.02
C GLN A 51 -12.09 13.25 -8.24
N VAL A 52 -12.30 12.33 -9.16
CA VAL A 52 -11.33 11.27 -9.48
C VAL A 52 -10.74 11.52 -10.85
N LEU A 53 -9.41 11.69 -10.91
CA LEU A 53 -8.64 11.84 -12.15
C LEU A 53 -7.78 10.60 -12.34
N THR A 54 -8.09 9.77 -13.32
CA THR A 54 -7.31 8.59 -13.72
C THR A 54 -6.52 8.86 -15.00
N GLY A 55 -5.48 8.06 -15.27
CA GLY A 55 -4.54 8.30 -16.37
C GLY A 55 -3.78 9.64 -16.21
N ALA A 56 -3.67 10.14 -14.98
CA ALA A 56 -3.14 11.44 -14.64
C ALA A 56 -1.82 11.31 -13.88
N THR A 57 -0.70 11.31 -14.58
CA THR A 57 0.63 11.24 -13.99
C THR A 57 1.01 12.59 -13.40
N VAL A 58 1.39 12.62 -12.12
CA VAL A 58 1.89 13.84 -11.46
C VAL A 58 3.34 14.07 -11.89
N ALA A 59 3.64 15.27 -12.40
CA ALA A 59 4.98 15.70 -12.74
C ALA A 59 5.65 16.42 -11.55
N SER A 60 4.93 17.36 -10.90
CA SER A 60 5.43 18.08 -9.73
C SER A 60 4.30 18.49 -8.78
N VAL A 61 4.68 18.80 -7.54
CA VAL A 61 3.79 19.37 -6.53
C VAL A 61 4.31 20.76 -6.19
N GLU A 62 3.45 21.76 -6.33
CA GLU A 62 3.72 23.16 -6.01
C GLU A 62 2.97 23.58 -4.74
N ALA A 63 3.19 24.77 -4.27
CA ALA A 63 2.58 25.25 -3.01
C ALA A 63 1.03 25.31 -3.08
N ASP A 64 0.48 25.58 -4.26
CA ASP A 64 -0.95 25.82 -4.48
C ASP A 64 -1.56 24.90 -5.55
N ALA A 65 -0.77 23.99 -6.12
CA ALA A 65 -1.23 23.12 -7.20
C ALA A 65 -0.43 21.81 -7.32
N VAL A 66 -1.04 20.84 -7.97
CA VAL A 66 -0.37 19.67 -8.55
C VAL A 66 -0.30 19.84 -10.05
N VAL A 67 0.89 19.71 -10.63
CA VAL A 67 1.11 19.77 -12.08
C VAL A 67 1.18 18.35 -12.62
N LEU A 68 0.39 18.07 -13.65
CA LEU A 68 0.36 16.78 -14.33
C LEU A 68 1.35 16.77 -15.50
N ALA A 69 1.75 15.58 -15.93
CA ALA A 69 2.70 15.40 -17.05
C ALA A 69 2.17 15.94 -18.40
N ASP A 70 0.85 16.07 -18.53
CA ASP A 70 0.19 16.66 -19.71
C ASP A 70 0.05 18.19 -19.62
N GLY A 71 0.63 18.84 -18.61
CA GLY A 71 0.63 20.29 -18.39
C GLY A 71 -0.58 20.83 -17.62
N ARG A 72 -1.59 20.04 -17.32
CA ARG A 72 -2.73 20.48 -16.50
C ARG A 72 -2.28 20.82 -15.09
N ARG A 73 -2.80 21.90 -14.54
CA ARG A 73 -2.62 22.32 -13.15
C ARG A 73 -3.89 22.06 -12.37
N ILE A 74 -3.80 21.32 -11.30
CA ILE A 74 -4.91 21.01 -10.40
C ILE A 74 -4.68 21.82 -9.12
N ALA A 75 -5.47 22.86 -8.92
CA ALA A 75 -5.34 23.73 -7.76
C ALA A 75 -5.68 22.98 -6.46
N GLY A 76 -4.95 23.26 -5.38
CA GLY A 76 -5.19 22.68 -4.07
C GLY A 76 -4.34 23.33 -2.99
N GLN A 77 -4.95 23.63 -1.83
CA GLN A 77 -4.27 24.22 -0.69
C GLN A 77 -3.41 23.20 0.07
N VAL A 78 -3.75 21.90 -0.02
CA VAL A 78 -3.02 20.81 0.65
C VAL A 78 -2.92 19.64 -0.32
N THR A 79 -1.71 19.12 -0.47
CA THR A 79 -1.44 17.92 -1.27
C THR A 79 -0.91 16.82 -0.36
N ILE A 80 -1.52 15.64 -0.44
CA ILE A 80 -1.12 14.46 0.33
C ILE A 80 -0.60 13.40 -0.64
N GLY A 81 0.70 13.09 -0.58
CA GLY A 81 1.32 12.06 -1.42
C GLY A 81 1.15 10.67 -0.84
N ILE A 82 0.38 9.80 -1.54
CA ILE A 82 0.17 8.39 -1.20
C ILE A 82 0.43 7.55 -2.45
N ALA A 83 1.67 7.58 -2.94
CA ALA A 83 2.07 7.03 -4.23
C ALA A 83 2.76 5.65 -4.14
N GLY A 84 2.58 4.93 -3.02
CA GLY A 84 3.20 3.63 -2.80
C GLY A 84 4.57 3.72 -2.10
N ALA A 85 5.14 2.56 -1.79
CA ALA A 85 6.47 2.47 -1.20
C ALA A 85 7.55 2.72 -2.26
N ARG A 86 8.58 3.49 -1.88
CA ARG A 86 9.81 3.61 -2.64
C ARG A 86 10.97 3.01 -1.86
N PRO A 87 11.91 2.35 -2.52
CA PRO A 87 13.11 1.87 -1.86
C PRO A 87 13.96 3.07 -1.41
N GLN A 88 14.82 2.83 -0.44
CA GLN A 88 15.83 3.80 -0.02
C GLN A 88 17.08 3.59 -0.87
N ASP A 89 17.47 4.56 -1.67
CA ASP A 89 18.58 4.45 -2.63
C ASP A 89 19.92 4.05 -1.98
N TRP A 90 20.13 4.47 -0.73
CA TRP A 90 21.36 4.13 -0.01
C TRP A 90 21.45 2.63 0.32
N LEU A 91 20.32 1.91 0.51
CA LEU A 91 20.32 0.47 0.73
C LEU A 91 20.78 -0.30 -0.52
N ALA A 92 20.34 0.14 -1.70
CA ALA A 92 20.68 -0.50 -2.96
C ALA A 92 22.15 -0.27 -3.41
N ARG A 93 22.88 0.64 -2.76
CA ARG A 93 24.31 0.87 -3.05
C ARG A 93 25.19 -0.25 -2.53
N ASP A 94 24.86 -0.76 -1.34
CA ASP A 94 25.72 -1.68 -0.61
C ASP A 94 25.12 -3.08 -0.47
N LEU A 95 23.83 -3.24 -0.76
CA LEU A 95 23.09 -4.50 -0.60
C LEU A 95 22.51 -4.98 -1.93
N PRO A 96 22.41 -6.28 -2.13
CA PRO A 96 21.71 -6.85 -3.27
C PRO A 96 20.26 -6.34 -3.34
N ALA A 97 19.88 -5.74 -4.46
CA ALA A 97 18.55 -5.18 -4.69
C ALA A 97 17.89 -5.79 -5.93
N ASP A 98 16.55 -5.74 -5.98
CA ASP A 98 15.80 -6.07 -7.18
C ASP A 98 15.83 -4.91 -8.20
N GLY A 99 15.21 -5.11 -9.37
CA GLY A 99 15.17 -4.08 -10.42
C GLY A 99 14.43 -2.79 -10.04
N ALA A 100 13.71 -2.78 -8.91
CA ALA A 100 13.03 -1.62 -8.36
C ALA A 100 13.80 -0.97 -7.20
N GLY A 101 14.93 -1.56 -6.76
CA GLY A 101 15.81 -1.04 -5.70
C GLY A 101 15.48 -1.55 -4.29
N PHE A 102 14.58 -2.53 -4.13
CA PHE A 102 14.29 -3.15 -2.84
C PHE A 102 15.28 -4.26 -2.50
N VAL A 103 15.70 -4.36 -1.24
CA VAL A 103 16.70 -5.32 -0.76
C VAL A 103 16.22 -6.76 -0.95
N ARG A 104 16.99 -7.57 -1.67
CA ARG A 104 16.68 -8.98 -1.95
C ARG A 104 16.86 -9.83 -0.71
N VAL A 105 15.83 -10.60 -0.35
CA VAL A 105 15.86 -11.48 0.81
C VAL A 105 15.53 -12.92 0.46
N LEU A 106 16.18 -13.83 1.18
CA LEU A 106 15.93 -15.27 1.16
C LEU A 106 14.61 -15.61 1.90
N PRO A 107 14.09 -16.85 1.81
CA PRO A 107 12.94 -17.29 2.60
C PRO A 107 13.10 -17.09 4.10
N THR A 108 14.31 -17.09 4.61
CA THR A 108 14.66 -16.84 6.00
C THR A 108 14.64 -15.36 6.41
N LEU A 109 14.31 -14.45 5.49
CA LEU A 109 14.41 -13.00 5.64
C LEU A 109 15.85 -12.47 5.78
N GLN A 110 16.86 -13.32 5.59
CA GLN A 110 18.25 -12.85 5.46
C GLN A 110 18.44 -12.12 4.14
N VAL A 111 19.26 -11.08 4.16
CA VAL A 111 19.69 -10.41 2.93
C VAL A 111 20.57 -11.37 2.13
N GLU A 112 20.32 -11.49 0.84
CA GLU A 112 21.06 -12.38 -0.06
C GLU A 112 22.56 -12.06 0.01
N GLY A 113 23.39 -13.09 0.22
CA GLY A 113 24.83 -12.93 0.38
C GLY A 113 25.32 -12.38 1.75
N HIS A 114 24.42 -12.03 2.66
CA HIS A 114 24.74 -11.47 3.96
C HIS A 114 24.07 -12.25 5.10
N PRO A 115 24.67 -13.33 5.61
CA PRO A 115 24.04 -14.27 6.54
C PRO A 115 23.70 -13.67 7.92
N THR A 116 24.31 -12.56 8.29
CA THR A 116 24.06 -11.86 9.56
C THR A 116 23.10 -10.68 9.44
N LEU A 117 22.68 -10.34 8.22
CA LEU A 117 21.82 -9.20 7.96
C LEU A 117 20.41 -9.66 7.56
N PHE A 118 19.40 -9.03 8.12
CA PHE A 118 18.00 -9.34 7.86
C PHE A 118 17.24 -8.10 7.38
N ALA A 119 16.29 -8.28 6.48
CA ALA A 119 15.37 -7.23 6.07
C ALA A 119 13.93 -7.76 5.96
N ALA A 120 12.96 -6.93 6.34
CA ALA A 120 11.54 -7.28 6.33
C ALA A 120 10.68 -6.03 6.04
N GLY A 121 9.41 -6.23 5.71
CA GLY A 121 8.48 -5.16 5.38
C GLY A 121 8.74 -4.55 4.01
N ASP A 122 8.44 -3.27 3.86
CA ASP A 122 8.42 -2.60 2.57
C ASP A 122 9.80 -2.45 1.92
N CYS A 123 10.89 -2.46 2.71
CA CYS A 123 12.25 -2.41 2.15
C CYS A 123 12.73 -3.73 1.54
N ALA A 124 12.11 -4.86 1.88
CA ALA A 124 12.52 -6.20 1.47
C ALA A 124 11.82 -6.70 0.20
N ALA A 125 12.56 -7.26 -0.73
CA ALA A 125 12.06 -7.98 -1.90
C ALA A 125 12.20 -9.49 -1.71
N MET A 126 11.08 -10.17 -1.49
CA MET A 126 11.02 -11.65 -1.42
C MET A 126 11.05 -12.23 -2.83
N ILE A 127 12.23 -12.58 -3.33
CA ILE A 127 12.40 -13.05 -4.71
C ILE A 127 11.71 -14.39 -4.95
N HIS A 128 11.74 -15.28 -3.95
CA HIS A 128 11.11 -16.60 -4.01
C HIS A 128 9.58 -16.55 -4.06
N ALA A 129 8.98 -15.47 -3.56
CA ALA A 129 7.53 -15.31 -3.50
C ALA A 129 7.15 -13.81 -3.53
N PRO A 130 7.25 -13.13 -4.69
CA PRO A 130 6.98 -11.70 -4.80
C PRO A 130 5.58 -11.33 -4.32
N ARG A 131 5.48 -10.27 -3.53
CA ARG A 131 4.21 -9.74 -2.99
C ARG A 131 4.19 -8.22 -3.10
N PRO A 132 3.00 -7.63 -3.24
CA PRO A 132 2.85 -6.17 -3.14
C PRO A 132 3.36 -5.65 -1.80
N LYS A 133 3.87 -4.42 -1.78
CA LYS A 133 4.25 -3.74 -0.54
C LYS A 133 2.98 -3.37 0.22
N ALA A 134 2.74 -4.09 1.33
CA ALA A 134 1.56 -3.89 2.18
C ALA A 134 1.87 -4.29 3.62
N GLY A 135 1.44 -3.49 4.58
CA GLY A 135 1.73 -3.67 5.99
C GLY A 135 1.38 -5.05 6.56
N VAL A 136 0.39 -5.73 6.00
CA VAL A 136 0.02 -7.10 6.42
C VAL A 136 1.17 -8.10 6.26
N PHE A 137 2.01 -7.94 5.22
CA PHE A 137 3.18 -8.81 5.04
C PHE A 137 4.25 -8.49 6.08
N ALA A 138 4.51 -7.20 6.37
CA ALA A 138 5.43 -6.79 7.41
C ALA A 138 5.03 -7.34 8.79
N VAL A 139 3.75 -7.22 9.16
CA VAL A 139 3.21 -7.76 10.41
C VAL A 139 3.38 -9.27 10.51
N ARG A 140 3.19 -10.02 9.41
CA ARG A 140 3.37 -11.48 9.39
C ARG A 140 4.82 -11.93 9.30
N GLN A 141 5.71 -11.10 8.76
CA GLN A 141 7.15 -11.35 8.78
C GLN A 141 7.75 -11.17 10.18
N ALA A 142 7.23 -10.24 10.97
CA ALA A 142 7.79 -9.86 12.26
C ALA A 142 8.03 -11.03 13.22
N PRO A 143 7.09 -11.98 13.46
CA PRO A 143 7.35 -13.12 14.34
C PRO A 143 8.40 -14.08 13.79
N VAL A 144 8.48 -14.27 12.47
CA VAL A 144 9.51 -15.09 11.82
C VAL A 144 10.87 -14.42 11.95
N LEU A 145 10.94 -13.11 11.67
CA LEU A 145 12.15 -12.31 11.82
C LEU A 145 12.69 -12.38 13.27
N ALA A 146 11.83 -12.16 14.26
CA ALA A 146 12.23 -12.21 15.67
C ALA A 146 12.81 -13.57 16.06
N ARG A 147 12.19 -14.67 15.64
CA ARG A 147 12.70 -16.02 15.89
C ARG A 147 14.02 -16.27 15.16
N ASN A 148 14.16 -15.80 13.93
CA ASN A 148 15.35 -15.98 13.12
C ASN A 148 16.54 -15.18 13.65
N LEU A 149 16.32 -13.99 14.17
CA LEU A 149 17.38 -13.21 14.84
C LEU A 149 17.93 -13.94 16.06
N VAL A 150 17.05 -14.49 16.91
CA VAL A 150 17.48 -15.30 18.07
C VAL A 150 18.15 -16.60 17.63
N ALA A 151 17.61 -17.29 16.61
CA ALA A 151 18.20 -18.52 16.08
C ALA A 151 19.59 -18.27 15.48
N ALA A 152 19.77 -17.22 14.70
CA ALA A 152 21.05 -16.83 14.11
C ALA A 152 22.10 -16.52 15.19
N TYR A 153 21.73 -15.79 16.25
CA TYR A 153 22.62 -15.53 17.37
C TYR A 153 23.12 -16.79 18.05
N HIS A 154 22.29 -17.83 18.13
CA HIS A 154 22.64 -19.12 18.74
C HIS A 154 23.15 -20.18 17.75
N GLY A 155 23.37 -19.85 16.48
CA GLY A 155 23.79 -20.80 15.45
C GLY A 155 22.75 -21.90 15.16
N ARG A 156 21.46 -21.64 15.35
CA ARG A 156 20.36 -22.60 15.15
C ARG A 156 19.76 -22.46 13.74
N PRO A 157 19.09 -23.51 13.23
CA PRO A 157 18.37 -23.46 11.97
C PRO A 157 17.33 -22.34 11.94
N LEU A 158 17.22 -21.63 10.79
CA LEU A 158 16.30 -20.54 10.57
C LEU A 158 14.97 -21.03 9.99
N LEU A 159 13.90 -20.36 10.34
CA LEU A 159 12.55 -20.60 9.83
C LEU A 159 12.38 -19.95 8.46
N HIS A 160 11.63 -20.58 7.59
CA HIS A 160 11.20 -19.99 6.33
C HIS A 160 9.88 -19.23 6.53
N TYR A 161 9.78 -18.04 5.94
CA TYR A 161 8.56 -17.29 5.80
C TYR A 161 7.92 -17.60 4.45
N ASP A 162 6.72 -18.19 4.48
CA ASP A 162 5.89 -18.41 3.30
C ASP A 162 4.73 -17.39 3.30
N PRO A 163 4.76 -16.39 2.40
CA PRO A 163 3.75 -15.33 2.41
C PRO A 163 2.42 -15.83 1.85
N GLN A 164 1.33 -15.52 2.54
CA GLN A 164 -0.02 -15.82 2.07
C GLN A 164 -0.28 -15.26 0.67
N ARG A 165 -1.13 -15.94 -0.11
CA ARG A 165 -1.50 -15.56 -1.47
C ARG A 165 -2.45 -14.37 -1.53
N ASP A 166 -3.36 -14.28 -0.57
CA ASP A 166 -4.30 -13.17 -0.43
C ASP A 166 -4.52 -12.82 1.06
N TYR A 167 -5.12 -11.70 1.31
CA TYR A 167 -5.44 -11.23 2.66
C TYR A 167 -6.73 -10.43 2.64
N LEU A 168 -7.40 -10.37 3.78
CA LEU A 168 -8.58 -9.55 3.95
C LEU A 168 -8.19 -8.07 3.85
N LYS A 169 -8.75 -7.38 2.86
CA LYS A 169 -8.60 -5.94 2.65
C LYS A 169 -9.86 -5.26 3.17
N ILE A 170 -9.77 -4.49 4.24
CA ILE A 170 -10.88 -3.69 4.75
C ILE A 170 -10.62 -2.23 4.46
N ILE A 171 -11.50 -1.60 3.69
CA ILE A 171 -11.40 -0.26 3.16
C ILE A 171 -12.47 0.60 3.83
N SER A 172 -12.06 1.63 4.57
CA SER A 172 -12.98 2.59 5.18
C SER A 172 -13.59 3.50 4.09
N LEU A 173 -14.89 3.72 4.16
CA LEU A 173 -15.62 4.58 3.21
C LEU A 173 -15.97 5.96 3.78
N GLY A 174 -15.37 6.36 4.90
CA GLY A 174 -15.87 7.47 5.70
C GLY A 174 -17.18 7.10 6.42
N GLY A 175 -17.72 7.96 7.25
CA GLY A 175 -19.07 7.80 7.85
C GLY A 175 -19.34 6.48 8.59
N ARG A 176 -18.32 5.82 9.15
CA ARG A 176 -18.44 4.55 9.90
C ARG A 176 -18.97 3.39 9.08
N THR A 177 -18.61 3.32 7.79
CA THR A 177 -18.87 2.18 6.91
C THR A 177 -17.59 1.69 6.25
N ALA A 178 -17.52 0.42 5.86
CA ALA A 178 -16.38 -0.14 5.16
C ALA A 178 -16.80 -1.15 4.08
N LEU A 179 -15.93 -1.29 3.09
CA LEU A 179 -15.88 -2.44 2.17
C LEU A 179 -14.85 -3.44 2.66
N ALA A 180 -15.09 -4.71 2.42
CA ALA A 180 -14.07 -5.73 2.55
C ALA A 180 -13.98 -6.57 1.28
N GLU A 181 -12.74 -6.95 0.95
CA GLU A 181 -12.45 -7.91 -0.11
C GLU A 181 -11.58 -9.03 0.43
N TRP A 182 -11.96 -10.26 0.13
CA TRP A 182 -11.21 -11.46 0.46
C TRP A 182 -11.50 -12.52 -0.60
N TYR A 183 -10.47 -13.03 -1.27
CA TYR A 183 -10.56 -14.00 -2.37
C TYR A 183 -11.65 -13.66 -3.41
N GLY A 184 -11.75 -12.39 -3.78
CA GLY A 184 -12.73 -11.89 -4.75
C GLY A 184 -14.16 -11.69 -4.21
N LEU A 185 -14.45 -12.10 -2.98
CA LEU A 185 -15.70 -11.80 -2.31
C LEU A 185 -15.71 -10.35 -1.82
N THR A 186 -16.79 -9.64 -2.08
CA THR A 186 -16.98 -8.25 -1.66
C THR A 186 -18.07 -8.15 -0.60
N LEU A 187 -17.74 -7.66 0.57
CA LEU A 187 -18.66 -7.38 1.67
C LEU A 187 -18.74 -5.88 1.92
N HIS A 188 -19.85 -5.41 2.47
CA HIS A 188 -20.06 -3.99 2.80
C HIS A 188 -20.90 -3.87 4.06
N GLY A 189 -20.58 -2.91 4.92
CA GLY A 189 -21.39 -2.63 6.10
C GLY A 189 -20.69 -1.90 7.23
N ARG A 190 -21.49 -1.42 8.20
CA ARG A 190 -20.99 -0.76 9.41
C ARG A 190 -20.26 -1.71 10.36
N TRP A 191 -20.63 -2.99 10.36
CA TRP A 191 -19.97 -4.02 11.18
C TRP A 191 -18.51 -4.23 10.78
N LEU A 192 -18.19 -4.14 9.47
CA LEU A 192 -16.81 -4.19 8.97
C LEU A 192 -15.97 -3.01 9.48
N TRP A 193 -16.56 -1.82 9.52
CA TRP A 193 -15.88 -0.65 10.06
C TRP A 193 -15.55 -0.84 11.55
N ARG A 194 -16.52 -1.31 12.36
CA ARG A 194 -16.30 -1.63 13.77
C ARG A 194 -15.24 -2.69 13.99
N TRP A 195 -15.12 -3.64 13.07
CA TRP A 195 -14.10 -4.68 13.15
C TRP A 195 -12.72 -4.16 12.81
N LYS A 196 -12.60 -3.25 11.82
CA LYS A 196 -11.33 -2.59 11.47
C LYS A 196 -10.82 -1.66 12.60
N ASP A 197 -11.73 -1.03 13.35
CA ASP A 197 -11.43 0.00 14.35
C ASP A 197 -11.07 -0.58 15.75
N ARG A 198 -11.11 -1.90 15.91
CA ARG A 198 -10.67 -2.63 17.11
C ARG A 198 -9.22 -3.10 17.00
#